data_103bc539e4cbd4f490893bd7ffc39422
#
_entry.id   103bc539e4cbd4f490893bd7ffc39422
#
_cell.length_a   1.000
_cell.length_b   1.000
_cell.length_c   1.000
_cell.angle_alpha   90.00
_cell.angle_beta   90.00
_cell.angle_gamma   90.00
#
_symmetry.space_group_name_H-M   'P 1'
#
loop_
_entity.id
_entity.type
_entity.pdbx_description
1 polymer ?
#
loop_
_entity_poly.entity_id
_entity_poly.type
_entity_poly.pdbx_seq_one_letter_code
_entity_poly.pdbx_strand_id
1 'polypeptide(L)'
;HRDLHSFPTRRSSDLLIQNQYQFIAVKFEESEQYRFEKALAQKPFLPEENEEEEVELANHLQTFGLIKRIESLPEQASKVILGISGGLDSALALLVSHQAMKRLGRDPKDIIAVTMPAQATSKNSNSIAKNLMSKLGVTALEIPIAESVDLHLKSIDHDTKDVTYENAQARMRTLILMDLSNKYGGFVLGTGDLSEIALGWMTYNGDQMSMYAVNAGLPKTWVQRLIRYHADHEYHVLKETLEKILQAPISPELLENQDT
;
A
#
# COMPACT_ATOMS: atom_id res chain seq x y z
N HIS A 1 5.95 -8.15 30.08
CA HIS A 1 7.06 -8.92 29.49
C HIS A 1 6.68 -9.24 28.05
N ARG A 2 7.08 -8.40 27.09
CA ARG A 2 7.10 -8.80 25.69
C ARG A 2 8.47 -9.44 25.41
N ASP A 3 8.47 -10.71 25.07
CA ASP A 3 9.67 -11.42 24.67
C ASP A 3 10.29 -10.78 23.43
N LEU A 4 11.42 -10.13 23.60
CA LEU A 4 12.26 -9.57 22.52
C LEU A 4 13.06 -10.63 21.75
N HIS A 5 12.52 -11.85 21.64
CA HIS A 5 13.24 -13.02 21.13
C HIS A 5 13.08 -13.31 19.63
N SER A 6 12.59 -12.35 18.82
CA SER A 6 12.26 -12.63 17.41
C SER A 6 13.37 -12.44 16.38
N PHE A 7 14.63 -12.11 16.75
CA PHE A 7 15.71 -11.96 15.77
C PHE A 7 16.92 -12.88 16.06
N PRO A 8 17.25 -13.83 15.18
CA PRO A 8 18.39 -14.75 15.37
C PRO A 8 19.76 -14.07 15.52
N THR A 9 19.91 -12.85 15.00
CA THR A 9 21.15 -12.07 15.03
C THR A 9 21.44 -11.38 16.36
N ARG A 10 20.47 -11.28 17.28
CA ARG A 10 20.68 -10.67 18.59
C ARG A 10 21.41 -11.54 19.60
N ARG A 11 21.33 -12.87 19.51
CA ARG A 11 21.92 -13.77 20.50
C ARG A 11 23.45 -13.67 20.61
N SER A 12 24.15 -13.47 19.52
CA SER A 12 25.62 -13.31 19.54
C SER A 12 26.05 -11.93 20.06
N SER A 13 25.30 -10.88 19.75
CA SER A 13 25.56 -9.53 20.29
C SER A 13 25.23 -9.43 21.77
N ASP A 14 24.15 -10.06 22.24
CA ASP A 14 23.75 -10.08 23.65
C ASP A 14 24.77 -10.80 24.53
N LEU A 15 25.36 -11.91 24.05
CA LEU A 15 26.42 -12.62 24.74
C LEU A 15 27.74 -11.80 24.82
N LEU A 16 28.09 -11.05 23.79
CA LEU A 16 29.24 -10.17 23.76
C LEU A 16 29.04 -8.97 24.71
N ILE A 17 27.82 -8.42 24.76
CA ILE A 17 27.45 -7.32 25.63
C ILE A 17 27.48 -7.75 27.10
N GLN A 18 26.94 -8.92 27.46
CA GLN A 18 26.93 -9.43 28.84
C GLN A 18 28.34 -9.59 29.44
N ASN A 19 29.33 -9.88 28.62
CA ASN A 19 30.71 -10.06 29.07
C ASN A 19 31.54 -8.77 29.14
N GLN A 20 31.05 -7.66 28.55
CA GLN A 20 31.81 -6.39 28.47
C GLN A 20 31.20 -5.23 29.25
N TYR A 21 29.96 -5.33 29.70
CA TYR A 21 29.24 -4.24 30.35
C TYR A 21 28.64 -4.66 31.70
N GLN A 22 28.67 -3.77 32.64
CA GLN A 22 28.00 -3.93 33.92
C GLN A 22 26.56 -3.43 33.77
N PHE A 23 25.60 -4.31 34.01
CA PHE A 23 24.17 -3.94 33.97
C PHE A 23 23.78 -3.32 35.34
N ILE A 24 23.29 -2.11 35.30
CA ILE A 24 22.70 -1.44 36.45
C ILE A 24 21.18 -1.48 36.27
N ALA A 25 20.51 -2.27 37.11
CA ALA A 25 19.05 -2.28 37.14
C ALA A 25 18.53 -1.06 37.88
N VAL A 26 17.82 -0.19 37.18
CA VAL A 26 17.12 0.94 37.74
C VAL A 26 15.63 0.63 37.81
N LYS A 27 15.03 0.69 39.00
CA LYS A 27 13.58 0.62 39.15
C LYS A 27 12.99 1.98 38.87
N PHE A 28 12.10 2.06 37.94
CA PHE A 28 11.26 3.23 37.72
C PHE A 28 9.90 2.96 38.35
N GLU A 29 9.36 3.93 39.06
CA GLU A 29 7.95 3.91 39.45
C GLU A 29 7.16 4.29 38.24
N GLU A 30 6.23 3.40 37.82
CA GLU A 30 5.30 3.71 36.72
C GLU A 30 4.37 4.84 37.20
N SER A 31 4.38 5.94 36.48
CA SER A 31 3.42 7.01 36.69
C SER A 31 2.07 6.60 36.08
N GLU A 32 1.00 6.61 36.85
CA GLU A 32 -0.36 6.37 36.40
C GLU A 32 -0.86 7.43 35.40
N GLN A 33 -0.19 8.60 35.38
CA GLN A 33 -0.50 9.70 34.46
C GLN A 33 0.77 10.16 33.76
N TYR A 34 0.86 9.81 32.48
CA TYR A 34 1.91 10.34 31.63
C TYR A 34 1.41 11.61 30.89
N ARG A 35 2.13 12.72 31.12
CA ARG A 35 1.88 13.97 30.41
C ARG A 35 3.08 14.33 29.55
N PHE A 36 2.85 14.53 28.25
CA PHE A 36 3.89 15.05 27.38
C PHE A 36 4.26 16.50 27.79
N GLU A 37 5.53 16.80 27.92
CA GLU A 37 6.00 18.17 28.20
C GLU A 37 5.72 19.11 27.01
N LYS A 38 5.75 18.57 25.78
CA LYS A 38 5.40 19.30 24.57
C LYS A 38 4.07 18.80 24.02
N ALA A 39 3.21 19.72 23.61
CA ALA A 39 2.01 19.36 22.89
C ALA A 39 2.39 18.71 21.56
N LEU A 40 1.85 17.53 21.30
CA LEU A 40 1.98 16.85 20.01
C LEU A 40 0.68 17.05 19.22
N ALA A 41 0.80 17.52 18.00
CA ALA A 41 -0.34 17.60 17.09
C ALA A 41 -0.88 16.18 16.81
N GLN A 42 -2.20 16.01 16.77
CA GLN A 42 -2.82 14.72 16.43
C GLN A 42 -2.48 14.26 15.01
N LYS A 43 -2.22 15.21 14.13
CA LYS A 43 -1.89 14.97 12.72
C LYS A 43 -0.65 15.78 12.33
N PRO A 44 0.54 15.40 12.84
CA PRO A 44 1.76 16.23 12.74
C PRO A 44 2.29 16.38 11.31
N PHE A 45 1.80 15.58 10.36
CA PHE A 45 2.24 15.61 8.97
C PHE A 45 1.28 16.37 8.05
N LEU A 46 0.13 16.82 8.55
CA LEU A 46 -0.78 17.65 7.78
C LEU A 46 -0.50 19.13 8.05
N PRO A 47 -0.56 19.99 7.02
CA PRO A 47 -0.41 21.42 7.21
C PRO A 47 -1.57 21.98 8.06
N GLU A 48 -1.27 22.91 8.94
CA GLU A 48 -2.28 23.62 9.74
C GLU A 48 -2.89 24.78 8.96
N GLU A 49 -2.12 25.36 8.02
CA GLU A 49 -2.52 26.46 7.17
C GLU A 49 -2.35 26.05 5.69
N ASN A 50 -3.14 26.64 4.80
CA ASN A 50 -3.08 26.42 3.33
C ASN A 50 -3.20 24.94 2.91
N GLU A 51 -3.98 24.15 3.65
CA GLU A 51 -4.13 22.70 3.42
C GLU A 51 -4.50 22.37 1.95
N GLU A 52 -5.37 23.17 1.34
CA GLU A 52 -5.84 22.91 -0.04
C GLU A 52 -4.72 23.10 -1.06
N GLU A 53 -3.93 24.17 -0.93
CA GLU A 53 -2.77 24.44 -1.82
C GLU A 53 -1.70 23.37 -1.68
N GLU A 54 -1.42 22.94 -0.46
CA GLU A 54 -0.43 21.88 -0.18
C GLU A 54 -0.88 20.52 -0.71
N VAL A 55 -2.17 20.19 -0.61
CA VAL A 55 -2.75 18.95 -1.16
C VAL A 55 -2.71 18.99 -2.69
N GLU A 56 -3.04 20.11 -3.31
CA GLU A 56 -2.91 20.30 -4.76
C GLU A 56 -1.45 20.15 -5.21
N LEU A 57 -0.50 20.75 -4.49
CA LEU A 57 0.93 20.61 -4.77
C LEU A 57 1.38 19.15 -4.67
N ALA A 58 0.97 18.43 -3.63
CA ALA A 58 1.29 17.03 -3.45
C ALA A 58 0.72 16.16 -4.60
N ASN A 59 -0.52 16.42 -5.02
CA ASN A 59 -1.13 15.78 -6.18
C ASN A 59 -0.32 16.05 -7.47
N HIS A 60 0.11 17.27 -7.68
CA HIS A 60 0.95 17.64 -8.82
C HIS A 60 2.30 16.90 -8.78
N LEU A 61 2.97 16.88 -7.63
CA LEU A 61 4.27 16.20 -7.47
C LEU A 61 4.15 14.69 -7.77
N GLN A 62 3.11 14.02 -7.26
CA GLN A 62 2.86 12.60 -7.59
C GLN A 62 2.63 12.41 -9.09
N THR A 63 1.75 13.19 -9.67
CA THR A 63 1.35 13.05 -11.07
C THR A 63 2.52 13.33 -12.01
N PHE A 64 3.26 14.42 -11.81
CA PHE A 64 4.41 14.76 -12.65
C PHE A 64 5.60 13.81 -12.44
N GLY A 65 5.81 13.32 -11.21
CA GLY A 65 6.80 12.28 -10.95
C GLY A 65 6.52 11.00 -11.74
N LEU A 66 5.25 10.57 -11.77
CA LEU A 66 4.83 9.42 -12.57
C LEU A 66 4.94 9.69 -14.08
N ILE A 67 4.55 10.89 -14.56
CA ILE A 67 4.73 11.30 -15.96
C ILE A 67 6.21 11.19 -16.35
N LYS A 68 7.11 11.71 -15.54
CA LYS A 68 8.56 11.63 -15.81
C LYS A 68 9.06 10.19 -15.84
N ARG A 69 8.52 9.33 -14.99
CA ARG A 69 8.83 7.89 -15.03
C ARG A 69 8.38 7.27 -16.34
N ILE A 70 7.15 7.54 -16.79
CA ILE A 70 6.59 7.03 -18.04
C ILE A 70 7.40 7.51 -19.24
N GLU A 71 7.70 8.81 -19.33
CA GLU A 71 8.49 9.40 -20.41
C GLU A 71 9.93 8.88 -20.49
N SER A 72 10.50 8.42 -19.37
CA SER A 72 11.85 7.85 -19.32
C SER A 72 11.97 6.43 -19.86
N LEU A 73 10.84 5.78 -20.12
CA LEU A 73 10.77 4.40 -20.60
C LEU A 73 10.51 4.37 -22.11
N PRO A 74 10.99 3.32 -22.80
CA PRO A 74 10.57 3.07 -24.18
C PRO A 74 9.05 2.90 -24.26
N GLU A 75 8.42 3.35 -25.33
CA GLU A 75 6.97 3.32 -25.51
C GLU A 75 6.38 1.92 -25.26
N GLN A 76 7.04 0.88 -25.79
CA GLN A 76 6.65 -0.53 -25.64
C GLN A 76 6.80 -1.08 -24.21
N ALA A 77 7.39 -0.32 -23.27
CA ALA A 77 7.57 -0.70 -21.87
C ALA A 77 6.98 0.32 -20.89
N SER A 78 6.09 1.19 -21.34
CA SER A 78 5.61 2.36 -20.60
C SER A 78 4.16 2.25 -20.10
N LYS A 79 3.51 1.08 -20.23
CA LYS A 79 2.21 0.83 -19.61
C LYS A 79 2.34 0.72 -18.10
N VAL A 80 1.30 1.15 -17.39
CA VAL A 80 1.26 1.09 -15.91
C VAL A 80 0.50 -0.15 -15.48
N ILE A 81 1.13 -1.02 -14.70
CA ILE A 81 0.51 -2.22 -14.13
C ILE A 81 0.40 -2.06 -12.62
N LEU A 82 -0.81 -2.18 -12.06
CA LEU A 82 -1.00 -2.06 -10.61
C LEU A 82 -2.11 -2.97 -10.07
N GLY A 83 -1.91 -3.43 -8.83
CA GLY A 83 -2.93 -4.16 -8.09
C GLY A 83 -3.96 -3.21 -7.46
N ILE A 84 -5.23 -3.54 -7.54
CA ILE A 84 -6.34 -2.78 -6.95
C ILE A 84 -7.03 -3.66 -5.90
N SER A 85 -6.82 -3.31 -4.63
CA SER A 85 -7.47 -3.97 -3.50
C SER A 85 -8.87 -3.40 -3.19
N GLY A 86 -9.14 -2.17 -3.60
CA GLY A 86 -10.30 -1.40 -3.19
C GLY A 86 -10.05 -0.55 -1.93
N GLY A 87 -8.82 -0.53 -1.42
CA GLY A 87 -8.38 0.32 -0.31
C GLY A 87 -7.78 1.66 -0.77
N LEU A 88 -7.44 2.50 0.21
CA LEU A 88 -6.96 3.88 0.05
C LEU A 88 -5.77 3.99 -0.92
N ASP A 89 -4.72 3.22 -0.69
CA ASP A 89 -3.44 3.39 -1.39
C ASP A 89 -3.53 2.98 -2.86
N SER A 90 -4.19 1.86 -3.14
CA SER A 90 -4.41 1.40 -4.50
C SER A 90 -5.36 2.31 -5.27
N ALA A 91 -6.37 2.89 -4.60
CA ALA A 91 -7.26 3.86 -5.19
C ALA A 91 -6.50 5.14 -5.57
N LEU A 92 -5.69 5.70 -4.67
CA LEU A 92 -4.88 6.89 -4.97
C LEU A 92 -3.91 6.63 -6.12
N ALA A 93 -3.18 5.51 -6.10
CA ALA A 93 -2.26 5.15 -7.17
C ALA A 93 -2.96 5.04 -8.53
N LEU A 94 -4.19 4.52 -8.57
CA LEU A 94 -4.99 4.45 -9.79
C LEU A 94 -5.43 5.82 -10.28
N LEU A 95 -5.89 6.72 -9.39
CA LEU A 95 -6.29 8.08 -9.73
C LEU A 95 -5.11 8.88 -10.28
N VAL A 96 -3.95 8.82 -9.63
CA VAL A 96 -2.71 9.48 -10.10
C VAL A 96 -2.28 8.92 -11.46
N SER A 97 -2.39 7.60 -11.66
CA SER A 97 -2.08 6.97 -12.95
C SER A 97 -3.01 7.47 -14.06
N HIS A 98 -4.30 7.57 -13.77
CA HIS A 98 -5.29 8.08 -14.72
C HIS A 98 -5.03 9.56 -15.06
N GLN A 99 -4.71 10.43 -14.08
CA GLN A 99 -4.30 11.81 -14.33
C GLN A 99 -3.03 11.89 -15.19
N ALA A 100 -2.04 11.06 -14.91
CA ALA A 100 -0.79 11.01 -15.67
C ALA A 100 -1.06 10.66 -17.15
N MET A 101 -1.86 9.61 -17.41
CA MET A 101 -2.24 9.25 -18.79
C MET A 101 -3.00 10.36 -19.48
N LYS A 102 -3.98 10.97 -18.82
CA LYS A 102 -4.75 12.10 -19.36
C LYS A 102 -3.85 13.29 -19.74
N ARG A 103 -2.89 13.67 -18.89
CA ARG A 103 -1.94 14.75 -19.16
C ARG A 103 -0.97 14.43 -20.29
N LEU A 104 -0.60 13.15 -20.45
CA LEU A 104 0.23 12.68 -21.57
C LEU A 104 -0.56 12.51 -22.87
N GLY A 105 -1.88 12.68 -22.87
CA GLY A 105 -2.73 12.40 -24.05
C GLY A 105 -2.79 10.92 -24.44
N ARG A 106 -2.50 10.01 -23.47
CA ARG A 106 -2.52 8.56 -23.69
C ARG A 106 -3.86 7.94 -23.32
N ASP A 107 -4.15 6.78 -23.89
CA ASP A 107 -5.36 6.04 -23.59
C ASP A 107 -5.34 5.53 -22.14
N PRO A 108 -6.40 5.74 -21.32
CA PRO A 108 -6.53 5.12 -20.02
C PRO A 108 -6.37 3.59 -20.02
N LYS A 109 -6.61 2.93 -21.15
CA LYS A 109 -6.39 1.49 -21.36
C LYS A 109 -4.91 1.07 -21.26
N ASP A 110 -3.97 2.00 -21.31
CA ASP A 110 -2.56 1.74 -21.01
C ASP A 110 -2.30 1.53 -19.49
N ILE A 111 -3.32 1.70 -18.68
CA ILE A 111 -3.31 1.30 -17.27
C ILE A 111 -3.93 -0.10 -17.16
N ILE A 112 -3.14 -1.09 -16.76
CA ILE A 112 -3.57 -2.46 -16.51
C ILE A 112 -3.83 -2.60 -15.01
N ALA A 113 -5.07 -2.45 -14.61
CA ALA A 113 -5.50 -2.52 -13.23
C ALA A 113 -6.01 -3.92 -12.90
N VAL A 114 -5.47 -4.54 -11.86
CA VAL A 114 -5.67 -5.96 -11.57
C VAL A 114 -6.26 -6.15 -10.17
N THR A 115 -7.44 -6.76 -10.08
CA THR A 115 -7.93 -7.30 -8.80
C THR A 115 -7.50 -8.75 -8.65
N MET A 116 -7.00 -9.11 -7.48
CA MET A 116 -6.48 -10.44 -7.18
C MET A 116 -7.13 -10.97 -5.90
N PRO A 117 -8.44 -11.33 -5.95
CA PRO A 117 -9.15 -11.79 -4.77
C PRO A 117 -8.57 -13.11 -4.24
N ALA A 118 -8.45 -13.18 -2.91
CA ALA A 118 -8.15 -14.37 -2.14
C ALA A 118 -9.39 -14.79 -1.32
N GLN A 119 -9.27 -15.82 -0.49
CA GLN A 119 -10.39 -16.29 0.34
C GLN A 119 -10.93 -15.21 1.31
N ALA A 120 -10.04 -14.40 1.89
CA ALA A 120 -10.40 -13.36 2.85
C ALA A 120 -10.83 -12.02 2.22
N THR A 121 -10.74 -11.88 0.89
CA THR A 121 -11.10 -10.62 0.22
C THR A 121 -12.60 -10.35 0.35
N SER A 122 -12.97 -9.21 0.92
CA SER A 122 -14.37 -8.83 1.11
C SER A 122 -15.06 -8.57 -0.24
N LYS A 123 -16.35 -8.94 -0.32
CA LYS A 123 -17.17 -8.63 -1.51
C LYS A 123 -17.28 -7.13 -1.75
N ASN A 124 -17.22 -6.34 -0.69
CA ASN A 124 -17.30 -4.88 -0.76
C ASN A 124 -16.05 -4.29 -1.42
N SER A 125 -14.86 -4.66 -0.97
CA SER A 125 -13.58 -4.18 -1.53
C SER A 125 -13.44 -4.56 -3.01
N ASN A 126 -13.81 -5.79 -3.38
CA ASN A 126 -13.80 -6.22 -4.77
C ASN A 126 -14.80 -5.43 -5.63
N SER A 127 -15.99 -5.12 -5.10
CA SER A 127 -16.99 -4.29 -5.80
C SER A 127 -16.49 -2.86 -6.00
N ILE A 128 -15.86 -2.26 -4.98
CA ILE A 128 -15.26 -0.93 -5.04
C ILE A 128 -14.17 -0.89 -6.11
N ALA A 129 -13.25 -1.85 -6.11
CA ALA A 129 -12.18 -1.95 -7.08
C ALA A 129 -12.71 -2.02 -8.52
N LYS A 130 -13.69 -2.89 -8.78
CA LYS A 130 -14.32 -3.03 -10.11
C LYS A 130 -15.03 -1.74 -10.56
N ASN A 131 -15.71 -1.06 -9.64
CA ASN A 131 -16.38 0.20 -9.93
C ASN A 131 -15.37 1.30 -10.33
N LEU A 132 -14.27 1.44 -9.58
CA LEU A 132 -13.19 2.39 -9.90
C LEU A 132 -12.62 2.12 -11.29
N MET A 133 -12.21 0.88 -11.56
CA MET A 133 -11.62 0.50 -12.84
C MET A 133 -12.57 0.75 -14.02
N SER A 134 -13.84 0.40 -13.85
CA SER A 134 -14.87 0.58 -14.90
C SER A 134 -15.11 2.06 -15.20
N LYS A 135 -15.28 2.89 -14.18
CA LYS A 135 -15.57 4.33 -14.36
C LYS A 135 -14.37 5.10 -14.90
N LEU A 136 -13.15 4.66 -14.63
CA LEU A 136 -11.92 5.27 -15.17
C LEU A 136 -11.56 4.75 -16.58
N GLY A 137 -12.25 3.75 -17.10
CA GLY A 137 -12.05 3.23 -18.45
C GLY A 137 -10.72 2.53 -18.67
N VAL A 138 -10.07 2.05 -17.59
CA VAL A 138 -8.80 1.35 -17.65
C VAL A 138 -8.96 -0.10 -18.12
N THR A 139 -7.87 -0.76 -18.49
CA THR A 139 -7.87 -2.21 -18.74
C THR A 139 -8.00 -2.94 -17.41
N ALA A 140 -9.16 -3.50 -17.14
CA ALA A 140 -9.48 -4.19 -15.89
C ALA A 140 -9.29 -5.69 -16.02
N LEU A 141 -8.51 -6.29 -15.11
CA LEU A 141 -8.33 -7.73 -14.99
C LEU A 141 -8.77 -8.21 -13.62
N GLU A 142 -9.34 -9.41 -13.57
CA GLU A 142 -9.60 -10.12 -12.33
C GLU A 142 -8.88 -11.48 -12.37
N ILE A 143 -7.96 -11.69 -11.44
CA ILE A 143 -7.14 -12.90 -11.35
C ILE A 143 -7.25 -13.46 -9.94
N PRO A 144 -8.17 -14.38 -9.65
CA PRO A 144 -8.25 -15.03 -8.35
C PRO A 144 -6.95 -15.77 -8.02
N ILE A 145 -6.45 -15.60 -6.79
CA ILE A 145 -5.16 -16.19 -6.36
C ILE A 145 -5.32 -17.36 -5.39
N ALA A 146 -6.53 -17.63 -4.91
CA ALA A 146 -6.76 -18.61 -3.86
C ALA A 146 -6.16 -20.01 -4.19
N GLU A 147 -6.46 -20.55 -5.37
CA GLU A 147 -5.98 -21.87 -5.78
C GLU A 147 -4.44 -21.91 -5.91
N SER A 148 -3.84 -20.83 -6.44
CA SER A 148 -2.39 -20.75 -6.60
C SER A 148 -1.68 -20.67 -5.25
N VAL A 149 -2.23 -19.92 -4.30
CA VAL A 149 -1.71 -19.84 -2.92
C VAL A 149 -1.86 -21.20 -2.22
N ASP A 150 -3.01 -21.84 -2.33
CA ASP A 150 -3.24 -23.17 -1.74
C ASP A 150 -2.28 -24.24 -2.30
N LEU A 151 -2.03 -24.22 -3.61
CA LEU A 151 -1.07 -25.12 -4.24
C LEU A 151 0.36 -24.86 -3.74
N HIS A 152 0.75 -23.58 -3.63
CA HIS A 152 2.05 -23.20 -3.11
C HIS A 152 2.23 -23.66 -1.65
N LEU A 153 1.25 -23.40 -0.79
CA LEU A 153 1.30 -23.82 0.63
C LEU A 153 1.38 -25.34 0.80
N LYS A 154 0.63 -26.09 0.00
CA LYS A 154 0.74 -27.55 -0.05
C LYS A 154 2.13 -28.04 -0.46
N SER A 155 2.83 -27.32 -1.35
CA SER A 155 4.18 -27.71 -1.79
C SER A 155 5.25 -27.57 -0.69
N ILE A 156 4.96 -26.81 0.37
CA ILE A 156 5.83 -26.60 1.53
C ILE A 156 5.26 -27.25 2.82
N ASP A 157 4.26 -28.12 2.70
CA ASP A 157 3.58 -28.80 3.82
C ASP A 157 3.04 -27.83 4.89
N HIS A 158 2.44 -26.69 4.45
CA HIS A 158 1.90 -25.66 5.34
C HIS A 158 0.37 -25.62 5.26
N ASP A 159 -0.32 -25.71 6.40
CA ASP A 159 -1.78 -25.79 6.50
C ASP A 159 -2.41 -24.78 7.47
N THR A 160 -1.60 -23.92 8.10
CA THR A 160 -2.06 -22.93 9.08
C THR A 160 -2.28 -21.56 8.46
N LYS A 161 -3.28 -20.80 8.96
CA LYS A 161 -3.54 -19.40 8.57
C LYS A 161 -2.74 -18.46 9.47
N ASP A 162 -1.44 -18.40 9.26
CA ASP A 162 -0.47 -17.58 9.99
C ASP A 162 0.25 -16.57 9.07
N VAL A 163 1.33 -15.98 9.53
CA VAL A 163 2.16 -15.05 8.76
C VAL A 163 2.69 -15.65 7.45
N THR A 164 2.88 -16.98 7.37
CA THR A 164 3.30 -17.67 6.14
C THR A 164 2.20 -17.58 5.10
N TYR A 165 0.95 -17.87 5.51
CA TYR A 165 -0.22 -17.75 4.66
C TYR A 165 -0.45 -16.31 4.17
N GLU A 166 -0.33 -15.30 5.05
CA GLU A 166 -0.45 -13.89 4.68
C GLU A 166 0.61 -13.49 3.66
N ASN A 167 1.88 -13.81 3.95
CA ASN A 167 3.00 -13.48 3.09
C ASN A 167 2.95 -14.20 1.73
N ALA A 168 2.45 -15.44 1.69
CA ALA A 168 2.27 -16.17 0.44
C ALA A 168 1.27 -15.46 -0.49
N GLN A 169 0.18 -14.93 0.05
CA GLN A 169 -0.79 -14.15 -0.73
C GLN A 169 -0.17 -12.85 -1.28
N ALA A 170 0.57 -12.10 -0.45
CA ALA A 170 1.21 -10.86 -0.86
C ALA A 170 2.24 -11.12 -1.98
N ARG A 171 3.08 -12.15 -1.84
CA ARG A 171 4.07 -12.53 -2.84
C ARG A 171 3.45 -13.05 -4.13
N MET A 172 2.34 -13.82 -4.06
CA MET A 172 1.61 -14.29 -5.24
C MET A 172 1.08 -13.11 -6.06
N ARG A 173 0.52 -12.09 -5.41
CA ARG A 173 0.07 -10.86 -6.09
C ARG A 173 1.23 -10.17 -6.79
N THR A 174 2.36 -10.02 -6.15
CA THR A 174 3.55 -9.38 -6.73
C THR A 174 4.10 -10.17 -7.91
N LEU A 175 4.19 -11.50 -7.80
CA LEU A 175 4.59 -12.38 -8.91
C LEU A 175 3.72 -12.14 -10.15
N ILE A 176 2.40 -12.16 -9.99
CA ILE A 176 1.46 -11.94 -11.09
C ILE A 176 1.65 -10.55 -11.72
N LEU A 177 1.79 -9.50 -10.89
CA LEU A 177 1.98 -8.14 -11.42
C LEU A 177 3.29 -8.00 -12.20
N MET A 178 4.38 -8.61 -11.74
CA MET A 178 5.67 -8.61 -12.43
C MET A 178 5.58 -9.33 -13.77
N ASP A 179 4.92 -10.49 -13.84
CA ASP A 179 4.73 -11.23 -15.09
C ASP A 179 3.80 -10.49 -16.05
N LEU A 180 2.75 -9.83 -15.54
CA LEU A 180 1.89 -8.98 -16.36
C LEU A 180 2.65 -7.77 -16.92
N SER A 181 3.63 -7.22 -16.19
CA SER A 181 4.46 -6.14 -16.71
C SER A 181 5.26 -6.56 -17.96
N ASN A 182 5.78 -7.76 -17.95
CA ASN A 182 6.45 -8.36 -19.11
C ASN A 182 5.46 -8.62 -20.26
N LYS A 183 4.29 -9.20 -19.94
CA LYS A 183 3.28 -9.58 -20.93
C LYS A 183 2.69 -8.37 -21.67
N TYR A 184 2.40 -7.29 -20.94
CA TYR A 184 1.74 -6.11 -21.52
C TYR A 184 2.72 -5.02 -21.98
N GLY A 185 3.99 -5.14 -21.69
CA GLY A 185 4.99 -4.11 -21.96
C GLY A 185 4.80 -2.89 -21.06
N GLY A 186 5.16 -3.02 -19.80
CA GLY A 186 5.00 -1.95 -18.83
C GLY A 186 5.84 -2.16 -17.56
N PHE A 187 5.50 -1.41 -16.53
CA PHE A 187 6.16 -1.48 -15.24
C PHE A 187 5.15 -1.57 -14.10
N VAL A 188 5.54 -2.21 -13.01
CA VAL A 188 4.70 -2.34 -11.81
C VAL A 188 4.75 -1.06 -11.01
N LEU A 189 3.58 -0.45 -10.82
CA LEU A 189 3.39 0.70 -9.93
C LEU A 189 3.03 0.20 -8.53
N GLY A 190 3.87 0.53 -7.55
CA GLY A 190 3.65 0.25 -6.15
C GLY A 190 2.63 1.21 -5.53
N THR A 191 1.86 0.67 -4.61
CA THR A 191 0.80 1.40 -3.91
C THR A 191 1.15 1.74 -2.47
N GLY A 192 2.20 1.10 -1.88
CA GLY A 192 2.61 1.30 -0.49
C GLY A 192 2.94 2.75 -0.15
N ASP A 193 2.54 3.19 1.03
CA ASP A 193 2.73 4.55 1.54
C ASP A 193 3.90 4.66 2.53
N LEU A 194 4.23 5.89 2.94
CA LEU A 194 5.31 6.16 3.88
C LEU A 194 5.07 5.54 5.26
N SER A 195 3.82 5.47 5.73
CA SER A 195 3.49 4.88 7.04
C SER A 195 3.80 3.39 7.07
N GLU A 196 3.45 2.67 6.00
CA GLU A 196 3.76 1.25 5.84
C GLU A 196 5.27 1.01 5.82
N ILE A 197 6.03 1.85 5.07
CA ILE A 197 7.49 1.79 5.00
C ILE A 197 8.10 2.05 6.38
N ALA A 198 7.66 3.09 7.08
CA ALA A 198 8.20 3.49 8.37
C ALA A 198 7.95 2.46 9.48
N LEU A 199 6.79 1.80 9.44
CA LEU A 199 6.39 0.80 10.43
C LEU A 199 6.81 -0.63 10.06
N GLY A 200 7.30 -0.86 8.83
CA GLY A 200 7.56 -2.19 8.32
C GLY A 200 6.27 -3.00 8.10
N TRP A 201 5.14 -2.33 7.87
CA TRP A 201 3.82 -2.93 7.67
C TRP A 201 3.62 -3.36 6.22
N MET A 202 4.45 -4.27 5.78
CA MET A 202 4.47 -4.79 4.40
C MET A 202 5.23 -6.12 4.36
N THR A 203 4.91 -6.94 3.36
CA THR A 203 5.61 -8.21 3.13
C THR A 203 6.86 -7.98 2.28
N TYR A 204 8.03 -8.37 2.82
CA TYR A 204 9.27 -8.38 2.04
C TYR A 204 9.14 -9.31 0.83
N ASN A 205 9.58 -8.86 -0.33
CA ASN A 205 9.40 -9.56 -1.61
C ASN A 205 7.93 -9.79 -1.99
N GLY A 206 7.01 -9.01 -1.44
CA GLY A 206 5.59 -9.02 -1.72
C GLY A 206 5.12 -7.64 -2.14
N ASP A 207 4.12 -7.11 -1.45
CA ASP A 207 3.54 -5.78 -1.70
C ASP A 207 4.55 -4.61 -1.58
N GLN A 208 5.66 -4.82 -0.87
CA GLN A 208 6.80 -3.89 -0.84
C GLN A 208 7.44 -3.68 -2.21
N MET A 209 7.42 -4.70 -3.08
CA MET A 209 8.18 -4.66 -4.34
C MET A 209 7.41 -3.96 -5.44
N SER A 210 8.06 -2.98 -6.07
CA SER A 210 7.56 -2.31 -7.25
C SER A 210 8.71 -1.72 -8.08
N MET A 211 8.41 -1.29 -9.31
CA MET A 211 9.38 -0.61 -10.16
C MET A 211 9.32 0.90 -10.02
N TYR A 212 8.23 1.44 -9.48
CA TYR A 212 8.04 2.82 -9.06
C TYR A 212 6.92 2.88 -8.02
N ALA A 213 7.11 3.59 -6.91
CA ALA A 213 6.14 3.68 -5.82
C ALA A 213 5.62 5.11 -5.68
N VAL A 214 4.41 5.36 -6.14
CA VAL A 214 3.84 6.72 -6.26
C VAL A 214 3.44 7.33 -4.92
N ASN A 215 3.12 6.50 -3.92
CA ASN A 215 2.70 6.94 -2.58
C ASN A 215 3.84 6.90 -1.54
N ALA A 216 5.04 6.44 -1.88
CA ALA A 216 6.11 6.16 -0.92
C ALA A 216 6.55 7.35 -0.05
N GLY A 217 6.33 8.58 -0.52
CA GLY A 217 6.63 9.80 0.22
C GLY A 217 5.47 10.36 1.07
N LEU A 218 4.31 9.72 1.07
CA LEU A 218 3.09 10.23 1.70
C LEU A 218 2.66 9.37 2.89
N PRO A 219 2.52 9.93 4.09
CA PRO A 219 1.87 9.25 5.19
C PRO A 219 0.39 8.95 4.90
N LYS A 220 -0.19 7.96 5.57
CA LYS A 220 -1.59 7.55 5.39
C LYS A 220 -2.59 8.71 5.50
N THR A 221 -2.33 9.68 6.35
CA THR A 221 -3.17 10.88 6.50
C THR A 221 -3.20 11.74 5.24
N TRP A 222 -2.07 11.85 4.52
CA TRP A 222 -2.01 12.52 3.22
C TRP A 222 -2.74 11.75 2.13
N VAL A 223 -2.63 10.42 2.11
CA VAL A 223 -3.38 9.57 1.18
C VAL A 223 -4.88 9.82 1.30
N GLN A 224 -5.40 9.88 2.55
CA GLN A 224 -6.82 10.19 2.81
C GLN A 224 -7.20 11.59 2.30
N ARG A 225 -6.34 12.59 2.50
CA ARG A 225 -6.60 13.96 2.04
C ARG A 225 -6.62 14.06 0.52
N LEU A 226 -5.67 13.42 -0.15
CA LEU A 226 -5.62 13.38 -1.61
C LEU A 226 -6.83 12.68 -2.22
N ILE A 227 -7.30 11.57 -1.63
CA ILE A 227 -8.52 10.91 -2.10
C ILE A 227 -9.74 11.84 -1.96
N ARG A 228 -9.85 12.58 -0.85
CA ARG A 228 -10.91 13.57 -0.67
C ARG A 228 -10.81 14.69 -1.70
N TYR A 229 -9.62 15.23 -1.90
CA TYR A 229 -9.34 16.24 -2.92
C TYR A 229 -9.80 15.77 -4.31
N HIS A 230 -9.43 14.55 -4.70
CA HIS A 230 -9.87 13.96 -5.96
C HIS A 230 -11.40 13.81 -6.07
N ALA A 231 -12.07 13.42 -4.98
CA ALA A 231 -13.52 13.29 -4.94
C ALA A 231 -14.25 14.63 -5.11
N ASP A 232 -13.65 15.68 -4.59
CA ASP A 232 -14.26 17.02 -4.57
C ASP A 232 -13.89 17.88 -5.81
N HIS A 233 -12.87 17.51 -6.58
CA HIS A 233 -12.41 18.29 -7.75
C HIS A 233 -12.57 17.54 -9.07
N GLU A 234 -11.69 16.62 -9.38
CA GLU A 234 -11.60 16.04 -10.73
C GLU A 234 -12.52 14.81 -10.93
N TYR A 235 -12.79 14.06 -9.86
CA TYR A 235 -13.48 12.78 -9.94
C TYR A 235 -14.85 12.78 -9.25
N HIS A 236 -15.67 13.80 -9.47
CA HIS A 236 -17.03 13.89 -8.89
C HIS A 236 -17.90 12.66 -9.20
N VAL A 237 -17.73 12.06 -10.37
CA VAL A 237 -18.45 10.81 -10.77
C VAL A 237 -18.08 9.64 -9.86
N LEU A 238 -16.90 9.67 -9.23
CA LEU A 238 -16.40 8.66 -8.31
C LEU A 238 -16.65 9.01 -6.83
N LYS A 239 -17.22 10.19 -6.53
CA LYS A 239 -17.33 10.73 -5.16
C LYS A 239 -17.89 9.70 -4.18
N GLU A 240 -19.04 9.11 -4.48
CA GLU A 240 -19.67 8.09 -3.62
C GLU A 240 -18.75 6.87 -3.38
N THR A 241 -18.01 6.44 -4.40
CA THR A 241 -17.09 5.31 -4.30
C THR A 241 -15.88 5.66 -3.44
N LEU A 242 -15.31 6.86 -3.63
CA LEU A 242 -14.17 7.36 -2.87
C LEU A 242 -14.54 7.64 -1.40
N GLU A 243 -15.75 8.11 -1.12
CA GLU A 243 -16.25 8.27 0.24
C GLU A 243 -16.38 6.92 0.97
N LYS A 244 -16.86 5.87 0.29
CA LYS A 244 -16.87 4.51 0.85
C LYS A 244 -15.49 4.00 1.21
N ILE A 245 -14.48 4.30 0.39
CA ILE A 245 -13.08 3.97 0.67
C ILE A 245 -12.57 4.72 1.91
N LEU A 246 -12.88 6.02 2.01
CA LEU A 246 -12.48 6.86 3.15
C LEU A 246 -13.10 6.43 4.49
N GLN A 247 -14.29 5.81 4.44
CA GLN A 247 -15.02 5.33 5.62
C GLN A 247 -14.67 3.89 6.01
N ALA A 248 -14.06 3.14 5.10
CA ALA A 248 -13.67 1.76 5.36
C ALA A 248 -12.56 1.69 6.42
N PRO A 249 -12.59 0.69 7.31
CA PRO A 249 -11.48 0.46 8.23
C PRO A 249 -10.19 0.13 7.45
N ILE A 250 -9.06 0.57 7.99
CA ILE A 250 -7.75 0.24 7.43
C ILE A 250 -7.46 -1.21 7.83
N SER A 251 -7.51 -2.13 6.87
CA SER A 251 -7.26 -3.56 7.09
C SER A 251 -6.50 -4.15 5.90
N PRO A 252 -5.54 -5.05 6.13
CA PRO A 252 -4.82 -5.75 5.05
C PRO A 252 -5.67 -6.80 4.33
N GLU A 253 -6.84 -7.20 4.86
CA GLU A 253 -7.74 -8.23 4.31
C GLU A 253 -7.01 -9.54 3.92
N LEU A 254 -6.04 -9.96 4.72
CA LEU A 254 -5.26 -11.19 4.49
C LEU A 254 -5.81 -12.38 5.28
N LEU A 255 -6.47 -12.14 6.40
CA LEU A 255 -7.18 -13.12 7.22
C LEU A 255 -8.65 -12.71 7.41
N GLU A 256 -9.52 -13.72 7.58
CA GLU A 256 -10.92 -13.48 7.96
C GLU A 256 -10.98 -12.93 9.39
N ASN A 257 -11.77 -11.86 9.61
CA ASN A 257 -12.00 -11.23 10.93
C ASN A 257 -10.75 -10.59 11.59
N GLN A 258 -9.85 -10.01 10.80
CA GLN A 258 -8.82 -9.13 11.36
C GLN A 258 -9.45 -7.81 11.82
N ASP A 259 -9.70 -7.68 13.12
CA ASP A 259 -9.91 -6.39 13.78
C ASP A 259 -8.54 -5.73 13.97
N THR A 260 -8.36 -4.55 13.38
CA THR A 260 -7.15 -3.72 13.52
C THR A 260 -7.34 -2.66 14.58
#